data_2b88b870af37281d5063138ea600bb17
#
_entry.id   2b88b870af37281d5063138ea600bb17
#
_cell.length_a   1.000
_cell.length_b   1.000
_cell.length_c   1.000
_cell.angle_alpha   90.00
_cell.angle_beta   90.00
_cell.angle_gamma   90.00
#
_symmetry.space_group_name_H-M   'P 1'
#
loop_
_entity.id
_entity.type
_entity.pdbx_description
1 polymer ?
#
loop_
_entity_poly.entity_id
_entity_poly.type
_entity_poly.pdbx_seq_one_letter_code
_entity_poly.pdbx_strand_id
1 'polypeptide(L)'
;NAISAGATMIYGAMFDEVLDSLLQESLPLNRAEASADASQTSSFDASPDFLTVIASGYSHSYGKINSFTGVNDAQSDSDSVFSIEFSVSAATPWSISAGTDDEGSGSTGRVRLHPVGGDDIFILQGTGTLQDTASGVLDPGNYELIGEARTAAFVSTDLASFQDREAAFNLEFRLVPEPASGVLMLLGCCALLRRRGA
;
A
#
# COMPACT_ATOMS: atom_id res chain seq x y z
N ASN A 1 -27.72 16.53 13.35
CA ASN A 1 -26.31 16.62 13.76
C ASN A 1 -25.46 15.74 12.84
N ALA A 2 -24.33 16.25 12.44
CA ALA A 2 -23.34 15.51 11.65
C ALA A 2 -21.97 15.62 12.34
N ILE A 3 -21.25 14.51 12.43
CA ILE A 3 -19.88 14.47 12.89
C ILE A 3 -19.01 13.73 11.88
N SER A 4 -17.75 14.14 11.75
CA SER A 4 -16.77 13.47 10.87
C SER A 4 -15.42 13.33 11.57
N ALA A 5 -14.73 12.26 11.27
CA ALA A 5 -13.34 12.02 11.63
C ALA A 5 -12.55 11.53 10.42
N GLY A 6 -11.28 11.88 10.35
CA GLY A 6 -10.40 11.45 9.29
C GLY A 6 -8.97 11.26 9.76
N ALA A 7 -8.31 10.23 9.25
CA ALA A 7 -6.88 9.98 9.44
C ALA A 7 -6.24 9.63 8.10
N THR A 8 -5.09 10.24 7.80
CA THR A 8 -4.35 10.02 6.56
C THR A 8 -2.86 9.93 6.84
N MET A 9 -2.22 8.89 6.30
CA MET A 9 -0.77 8.72 6.28
C MET A 9 -0.26 8.59 4.86
N ILE A 10 0.74 9.38 4.49
CA ILE A 10 1.39 9.37 3.17
C ILE A 10 2.89 9.50 3.36
N TYR A 11 3.65 8.46 3.03
CA TYR A 11 5.10 8.40 3.27
C TYR A 11 5.90 7.80 2.14
N GLY A 12 7.11 8.35 1.95
CA GLY A 12 8.13 7.85 1.03
C GLY A 12 9.48 7.50 1.69
N ALA A 13 9.51 7.23 3.01
CA ALA A 13 10.73 6.90 3.77
C ALA A 13 10.47 5.81 4.81
N MET A 14 11.49 5.34 5.52
CA MET A 14 11.30 4.44 6.67
C MET A 14 10.43 5.12 7.72
N PHE A 15 9.30 4.49 8.04
CA PHE A 15 8.33 5.08 8.96
C PHE A 15 7.53 4.00 9.69
N ASP A 16 7.24 4.28 10.96
CA ASP A 16 6.28 3.53 11.77
C ASP A 16 5.48 4.56 12.59
N GLU A 17 4.22 4.76 12.20
CA GLU A 17 3.34 5.73 12.85
C GLU A 17 1.91 5.22 12.90
N VAL A 18 1.22 5.59 13.95
CA VAL A 18 -0.22 5.35 14.15
C VAL A 18 -0.92 6.68 14.33
N LEU A 19 -1.95 6.91 13.52
CA LEU A 19 -2.89 8.01 13.69
C LEU A 19 -4.22 7.46 14.19
N ASP A 20 -4.72 8.06 15.25
CA ASP A 20 -6.03 7.75 15.85
C ASP A 20 -6.84 9.05 15.97
N SER A 21 -8.09 9.00 15.53
CA SER A 21 -9.02 10.10 15.61
C SER A 21 -10.40 9.60 16.04
N LEU A 22 -10.85 10.09 17.18
CA LEU A 22 -12.17 9.79 17.72
C LEU A 22 -13.00 11.06 17.88
N LEU A 23 -14.18 11.09 17.27
CA LEU A 23 -15.20 12.11 17.48
C LEU A 23 -16.45 11.48 18.10
N GLN A 24 -16.93 12.11 19.14
CA GLN A 24 -18.11 11.65 19.84
C GLN A 24 -19.02 12.84 20.18
N GLU A 25 -20.25 12.78 19.73
CA GLU A 25 -21.32 13.73 20.13
C GLU A 25 -22.48 12.99 20.76
N SER A 26 -22.93 13.40 21.93
CA SER A 26 -24.07 12.82 22.60
C SER A 26 -25.09 13.89 23.04
N LEU A 27 -26.30 13.75 22.58
CA LEU A 27 -27.47 14.47 23.05
C LEU A 27 -28.33 13.53 23.91
N PRO A 28 -29.27 14.03 24.76
CA PRO A 28 -29.98 13.19 25.75
C PRO A 28 -30.69 11.96 25.20
N LEU A 29 -31.01 11.92 23.91
CA LEU A 29 -31.73 10.81 23.24
C LEU A 29 -31.03 10.32 21.94
N ASN A 30 -30.01 11.02 21.45
CA ASN A 30 -29.32 10.71 20.19
C ASN A 30 -27.83 10.74 20.40
N ARG A 31 -27.13 9.73 19.90
CA ARG A 31 -25.66 9.65 19.93
C ARG A 31 -25.15 9.25 18.56
N ALA A 32 -24.19 9.99 18.05
CA ALA A 32 -23.40 9.62 16.88
C ALA A 32 -21.93 9.48 17.29
N GLU A 33 -21.26 8.47 16.78
CA GLU A 33 -19.85 8.18 17.01
C GLU A 33 -19.16 7.98 15.65
N ALA A 34 -17.95 8.52 15.48
CA ALA A 34 -17.08 8.24 14.35
C ALA A 34 -15.66 8.10 14.84
N SER A 35 -14.93 7.10 14.34
CA SER A 35 -13.51 6.93 14.58
C SER A 35 -12.78 6.55 13.29
N ALA A 36 -11.52 6.93 13.20
CA ALA A 36 -10.65 6.59 12.09
C ALA A 36 -9.23 6.33 12.59
N ASP A 37 -8.67 5.20 12.18
CA ASP A 37 -7.32 4.76 12.53
C ASP A 37 -6.54 4.46 11.26
N ALA A 38 -5.26 4.87 11.18
CA ALA A 38 -4.36 4.48 10.13
C ALA A 38 -2.97 4.15 10.69
N SER A 39 -2.35 3.12 10.17
CA SER A 39 -0.97 2.76 10.51
C SER A 39 -0.18 2.35 9.27
N GLN A 40 1.13 2.61 9.29
CA GLN A 40 2.04 2.21 8.23
C GLN A 40 3.41 1.86 8.80
N THR A 41 4.01 0.82 8.24
CA THR A 41 5.41 0.45 8.47
C THR A 41 6.10 0.26 7.14
N SER A 42 7.31 0.80 6.97
CA SER A 42 8.11 0.59 5.77
C SER A 42 9.60 0.51 6.09
N SER A 43 10.32 -0.29 5.32
CA SER A 43 11.78 -0.40 5.38
C SER A 43 12.38 -0.50 3.98
N PHE A 44 13.58 0.05 3.83
CA PHE A 44 14.35 0.01 2.61
C PHE A 44 15.74 -0.54 2.89
N ASP A 45 16.20 -1.41 2.00
CA ASP A 45 17.60 -1.78 1.88
C ASP A 45 18.03 -1.52 0.43
N ALA A 46 18.89 -0.51 0.25
CA ALA A 46 19.32 -0.06 -1.06
C ALA A 46 20.84 -0.02 -1.13
N SER A 47 21.37 -0.61 -2.19
CA SER A 47 22.78 -0.54 -2.57
C SER A 47 22.88 -0.32 -4.08
N PRO A 48 24.07 -0.04 -4.66
CA PRO A 48 24.23 0.03 -6.11
C PRO A 48 23.80 -1.24 -6.85
N ASP A 49 23.75 -2.37 -6.14
CA ASP A 49 23.51 -3.70 -6.71
C ASP A 49 22.12 -4.27 -6.41
N PHE A 50 21.34 -3.65 -5.52
CA PHE A 50 19.97 -4.10 -5.22
C PHE A 50 19.14 -3.03 -4.54
N LEU A 51 17.82 -3.18 -4.65
CA LEU A 51 16.82 -2.46 -3.86
C LEU A 51 15.82 -3.50 -3.30
N THR A 52 15.62 -3.48 -2.00
CA THR A 52 14.54 -4.21 -1.35
C THR A 52 13.65 -3.22 -0.62
N VAL A 53 12.34 -3.30 -0.84
CA VAL A 53 11.32 -2.50 -0.18
C VAL A 53 10.35 -3.45 0.50
N ILE A 54 10.12 -3.24 1.79
CA ILE A 54 9.08 -3.94 2.54
C ILE A 54 8.16 -2.87 3.11
N ALA A 55 6.87 -2.96 2.83
CA ALA A 55 5.89 -2.02 3.37
C ALA A 55 4.58 -2.73 3.71
N SER A 56 3.91 -2.22 4.73
CA SER A 56 2.56 -2.61 5.10
C SER A 56 1.79 -1.40 5.60
N GLY A 57 0.48 -1.41 5.40
CA GLY A 57 -0.41 -0.38 5.90
C GLY A 57 -1.77 -0.95 6.25
N TYR A 58 -2.42 -0.30 7.20
CA TYR A 58 -3.74 -0.62 7.68
C TYR A 58 -4.56 0.66 7.81
N SER A 59 -5.84 0.55 7.55
CA SER A 59 -6.80 1.63 7.63
C SER A 59 -8.12 1.06 8.18
N HIS A 60 -8.71 1.76 9.14
CA HIS A 60 -9.97 1.40 9.76
C HIS A 60 -10.85 2.64 9.92
N SER A 61 -12.13 2.50 9.59
CA SER A 61 -13.14 3.54 9.77
C SER A 61 -14.40 2.96 10.37
N TYR A 62 -14.89 3.61 11.40
CA TYR A 62 -16.10 3.23 12.12
C TYR A 62 -17.07 4.41 12.23
N GLY A 63 -18.33 4.16 11.90
CA GLY A 63 -19.42 5.09 12.09
C GLY A 63 -20.59 4.41 12.77
N LYS A 64 -21.19 5.03 13.80
CA LYS A 64 -22.35 4.51 14.53
C LYS A 64 -23.32 5.60 14.89
N ILE A 65 -24.59 5.31 14.71
CA ILE A 65 -25.69 6.15 15.15
C ILE A 65 -26.60 5.34 16.09
N ASN A 66 -26.86 5.91 17.24
CA ASN A 66 -27.93 5.48 18.15
C ASN A 66 -28.93 6.62 18.23
N SER A 67 -29.90 6.62 17.33
CA SER A 67 -30.95 7.66 17.26
C SER A 67 -32.33 7.04 17.48
N PHE A 68 -33.16 7.71 18.28
CA PHE A 68 -34.55 7.34 18.46
C PHE A 68 -35.50 8.36 17.80
N THR A 69 -34.97 9.55 17.48
CA THR A 69 -35.75 10.62 16.81
C THR A 69 -34.81 11.53 16.02
N GLY A 70 -35.16 11.77 14.77
CA GLY A 70 -34.42 12.67 13.85
C GLY A 70 -33.36 11.98 13.02
N VAL A 71 -32.87 12.68 12.00
CA VAL A 71 -31.78 12.23 11.13
C VAL A 71 -30.45 12.65 11.75
N ASN A 72 -29.54 11.72 11.87
CA ASN A 72 -28.15 11.94 12.29
C ASN A 72 -27.22 11.30 11.27
N ASP A 73 -26.04 11.90 11.12
CA ASP A 73 -24.98 11.40 10.25
C ASP A 73 -23.71 11.16 11.07
N ALA A 74 -23.04 10.05 10.80
CA ALA A 74 -21.70 9.76 11.28
C ALA A 74 -20.84 9.37 10.07
N GLN A 75 -19.71 10.05 9.91
CA GLN A 75 -18.75 9.77 8.84
C GLN A 75 -17.34 9.68 9.41
N SER A 76 -16.61 8.70 8.92
CA SER A 76 -15.17 8.57 9.15
C SER A 76 -14.46 8.08 7.90
N ASP A 77 -13.29 8.64 7.64
CA ASP A 77 -12.40 8.27 6.54
C ASP A 77 -11.00 8.03 7.10
N SER A 78 -10.33 7.00 6.60
CA SER A 78 -8.98 6.65 6.99
C SER A 78 -8.17 6.19 5.77
N ASP A 79 -6.96 6.72 5.63
CA ASP A 79 -6.04 6.40 4.54
C ASP A 79 -4.65 6.08 5.08
N SER A 80 -4.09 4.94 4.69
CA SER A 80 -2.68 4.59 4.82
C SER A 80 -2.09 4.40 3.44
N VAL A 81 -1.18 5.28 3.01
CA VAL A 81 -0.62 5.28 1.66
C VAL A 81 0.90 5.29 1.73
N PHE A 82 1.51 4.26 1.17
CA PHE A 82 2.93 4.15 0.89
C PHE A 82 3.18 4.44 -0.59
N SER A 83 4.18 5.27 -0.91
CA SER A 83 4.66 5.48 -2.27
C SER A 83 6.16 5.69 -2.28
N ILE A 84 6.83 5.09 -3.25
CA ILE A 84 8.25 5.31 -3.56
C ILE A 84 8.46 5.39 -5.06
N GLU A 85 9.18 6.43 -5.49
CA GLU A 85 9.70 6.54 -6.83
C GLU A 85 11.16 6.07 -6.89
N PHE A 86 11.52 5.33 -7.93
CA PHE A 86 12.89 4.88 -8.18
C PHE A 86 13.22 4.88 -9.67
N SER A 87 14.51 4.94 -9.99
CA SER A 87 15.01 4.94 -11.36
C SER A 87 15.80 3.67 -11.66
N VAL A 88 15.58 3.11 -12.84
CA VAL A 88 16.31 1.96 -13.39
C VAL A 88 17.15 2.45 -14.56
N SER A 89 18.46 2.27 -14.51
CA SER A 89 19.41 2.76 -15.55
C SER A 89 19.70 1.73 -16.64
N ALA A 90 19.44 0.45 -16.38
CA ALA A 90 19.61 -0.67 -17.31
C ALA A 90 18.47 -1.66 -17.10
N ALA A 91 18.23 -2.54 -18.07
CA ALA A 91 17.26 -3.63 -17.92
C ALA A 91 17.57 -4.42 -16.65
N THR A 92 16.62 -4.47 -15.71
CA THR A 92 16.87 -5.01 -14.35
C THR A 92 15.76 -5.96 -13.94
N PRO A 93 16.10 -7.20 -13.54
CA PRO A 93 15.15 -8.14 -12.98
C PRO A 93 14.48 -7.62 -11.69
N TRP A 94 13.21 -7.91 -11.54
CA TRP A 94 12.43 -7.57 -10.36
C TRP A 94 11.54 -8.72 -9.93
N SER A 95 11.13 -8.69 -8.67
CA SER A 95 10.09 -9.53 -8.12
C SER A 95 9.27 -8.77 -7.10
N ILE A 96 7.99 -9.11 -6.99
CA ILE A 96 7.08 -8.59 -5.97
C ILE A 96 6.27 -9.73 -5.37
N SER A 97 6.08 -9.68 -4.07
CA SER A 97 5.07 -10.45 -3.34
C SER A 97 4.18 -9.45 -2.61
N ALA A 98 2.90 -9.50 -2.86
CA ALA A 98 1.96 -8.53 -2.29
C ALA A 98 0.71 -9.23 -1.75
N GLY A 99 0.10 -8.61 -0.75
CA GLY A 99 -1.19 -8.99 -0.22
C GLY A 99 -2.05 -7.76 0.05
N THR A 100 -3.34 -7.90 -0.11
CA THR A 100 -4.35 -6.90 0.27
C THR A 100 -5.47 -7.57 1.03
N ASP A 101 -6.07 -6.81 1.94
CA ASP A 101 -7.32 -7.17 2.58
C ASP A 101 -8.31 -6.02 2.42
N ASP A 102 -9.55 -6.32 2.06
CA ASP A 102 -10.56 -5.35 1.71
C ASP A 102 -11.94 -5.92 2.03
N GLU A 103 -12.67 -5.31 2.92
CA GLU A 103 -14.03 -5.76 3.32
C GLU A 103 -15.12 -5.37 2.30
N GLY A 104 -14.75 -4.78 1.16
CA GLY A 104 -15.67 -4.43 0.08
C GLY A 104 -16.12 -2.97 0.11
N SER A 105 -17.41 -2.71 -0.07
CA SER A 105 -17.93 -1.35 -0.24
C SER A 105 -17.49 -0.38 0.86
N GLY A 106 -16.72 0.63 0.50
CA GLY A 106 -16.14 1.64 1.41
C GLY A 106 -14.76 1.31 1.94
N SER A 107 -14.15 0.21 1.51
CA SER A 107 -12.75 -0.13 1.77
C SER A 107 -11.99 -0.40 0.47
N THR A 108 -10.67 -0.22 0.47
CA THR A 108 -9.79 -0.51 -0.67
C THR A 108 -8.40 -0.87 -0.16
N GLY A 109 -8.00 -2.12 -0.41
CA GLY A 109 -6.61 -2.57 -0.33
C GLY A 109 -6.02 -2.65 -1.74
N ARG A 110 -4.87 -2.02 -2.00
CA ARG A 110 -4.25 -2.00 -3.32
C ARG A 110 -2.73 -1.95 -3.28
N VAL A 111 -2.09 -2.72 -4.17
CA VAL A 111 -0.64 -2.61 -4.45
C VAL A 111 -0.45 -2.45 -5.95
N ARG A 112 0.42 -1.49 -6.36
CA ARG A 112 0.70 -1.19 -7.77
C ARG A 112 2.20 -0.98 -8.01
N LEU A 113 2.65 -1.39 -9.19
CA LEU A 113 3.94 -1.03 -9.77
C LEU A 113 3.71 -0.53 -11.20
N HIS A 114 4.16 0.66 -11.52
CA HIS A 114 4.00 1.23 -12.87
C HIS A 114 5.14 2.19 -13.23
N PRO A 115 5.43 2.40 -14.54
CA PRO A 115 6.26 3.52 -14.99
C PRO A 115 5.59 4.84 -14.61
N VAL A 116 6.34 5.85 -14.23
CA VAL A 116 5.80 7.19 -13.95
C VAL A 116 5.07 7.71 -15.19
N GLY A 117 3.75 7.89 -15.06
CA GLY A 117 2.87 8.31 -16.16
C GLY A 117 2.50 7.21 -17.16
N GLY A 118 2.77 5.94 -16.86
CA GLY A 118 2.44 4.77 -17.70
C GLY A 118 1.41 3.84 -17.07
N ASP A 119 1.11 2.76 -17.79
CA ASP A 119 0.17 1.72 -17.35
C ASP A 119 0.79 0.81 -16.28
N ASP A 120 -0.06 0.16 -15.48
CA ASP A 120 0.38 -0.78 -14.46
C ASP A 120 1.11 -2.00 -15.04
N ILE A 121 2.30 -2.28 -14.52
CA ILE A 121 3.06 -3.51 -14.75
C ILE A 121 2.55 -4.61 -13.81
N PHE A 122 2.22 -4.22 -12.58
CA PHE A 122 1.61 -5.08 -11.57
C PHE A 122 0.51 -4.29 -10.86
N ILE A 123 -0.62 -4.93 -10.64
CA ILE A 123 -1.71 -4.42 -9.80
C ILE A 123 -2.36 -5.58 -9.05
N LEU A 124 -2.49 -5.44 -7.75
CA LEU A 124 -3.29 -6.30 -6.89
C LEU A 124 -4.35 -5.41 -6.22
N GLN A 125 -5.60 -5.67 -6.56
CA GLN A 125 -6.77 -4.97 -6.02
C GLN A 125 -8.00 -5.85 -6.16
N GLY A 126 -8.87 -5.85 -5.17
CA GLY A 126 -10.15 -6.58 -5.20
C GLY A 126 -10.68 -6.77 -3.79
N THR A 127 -11.86 -7.38 -3.67
CA THR A 127 -12.52 -7.62 -2.38
C THR A 127 -12.04 -8.89 -1.72
N GLY A 128 -11.95 -8.85 -0.38
CA GLY A 128 -11.45 -9.95 0.44
C GLY A 128 -9.93 -9.99 0.53
N THR A 129 -9.43 -11.03 1.15
CA THR A 129 -7.99 -11.24 1.30
C THR A 129 -7.41 -11.81 0.01
N LEU A 130 -6.58 -11.03 -0.67
CA LEU A 130 -5.88 -11.41 -1.89
C LEU A 130 -4.37 -11.50 -1.64
N GLN A 131 -3.72 -12.40 -2.38
CA GLN A 131 -2.26 -12.51 -2.43
C GLN A 131 -1.83 -12.82 -3.86
N ASP A 132 -0.76 -12.16 -4.31
CA ASP A 132 -0.17 -12.43 -5.64
C ASP A 132 1.33 -12.20 -5.63
N THR A 133 2.00 -12.83 -6.60
CA THR A 133 3.44 -12.68 -6.83
C THR A 133 3.69 -12.48 -8.32
N ALA A 134 4.55 -11.54 -8.65
CA ALA A 134 4.99 -11.32 -10.01
C ALA A 134 6.49 -11.11 -10.10
N SER A 135 7.04 -11.34 -11.28
CA SER A 135 8.44 -11.07 -11.58
C SER A 135 8.62 -10.78 -13.07
N GLY A 136 9.70 -10.09 -13.41
CA GLY A 136 10.00 -9.73 -14.79
C GLY A 136 11.29 -8.95 -14.88
N VAL A 137 11.41 -8.15 -15.95
CA VAL A 137 12.51 -7.24 -16.19
C VAL A 137 11.92 -5.84 -16.40
N LEU A 138 12.41 -4.85 -15.66
CA LEU A 138 12.12 -3.45 -15.92
C LEU A 138 13.13 -2.89 -16.94
N ASP A 139 12.64 -2.19 -17.94
CA ASP A 139 13.44 -1.42 -18.86
C ASP A 139 14.01 -0.15 -18.17
N PRO A 140 15.06 0.51 -18.71
CA PRO A 140 15.51 1.79 -18.19
C PRO A 140 14.37 2.81 -18.13
N GLY A 141 14.17 3.44 -16.96
CA GLY A 141 13.07 4.38 -16.75
C GLY A 141 12.84 4.75 -15.29
N ASN A 142 11.82 5.55 -15.05
CA ASN A 142 11.35 5.92 -13.72
C ASN A 142 10.08 5.16 -13.41
N TYR A 143 9.99 4.64 -12.20
CA TYR A 143 8.92 3.78 -11.72
C TYR A 143 8.39 4.25 -10.39
N GLU A 144 7.13 3.95 -10.13
CA GLU A 144 6.49 4.18 -8.85
C GLU A 144 5.91 2.86 -8.32
N LEU A 145 6.16 2.58 -7.03
CA LEU A 145 5.59 1.47 -6.27
C LEU A 145 4.69 2.06 -5.19
N ILE A 146 3.43 1.65 -5.19
CA ILE A 146 2.39 2.17 -4.30
C ILE A 146 1.74 1.02 -3.54
N GLY A 147 1.54 1.22 -2.23
CA GLY A 147 0.66 0.43 -1.38
C GLY A 147 -0.40 1.34 -0.75
N GLU A 148 -1.65 0.95 -0.80
CA GLU A 148 -2.77 1.74 -0.27
C GLU A 148 -3.71 0.87 0.55
N ALA A 149 -4.13 1.39 1.70
CA ALA A 149 -5.27 0.93 2.45
C ALA A 149 -6.16 2.13 2.76
N ARG A 150 -7.38 2.13 2.27
CA ARG A 150 -8.33 3.22 2.44
C ARG A 150 -9.66 2.70 2.90
N THR A 151 -10.27 3.41 3.83
CA THR A 151 -11.61 3.08 4.33
C THR A 151 -12.45 4.33 4.47
N ALA A 152 -13.76 4.17 4.25
CA ALA A 152 -14.76 5.20 4.47
C ALA A 152 -16.01 4.56 5.08
N ALA A 153 -16.42 5.01 6.25
CA ALA A 153 -17.66 4.64 6.87
C ALA A 153 -18.60 5.85 6.92
N PHE A 154 -19.78 5.69 6.36
CA PHE A 154 -20.83 6.71 6.37
C PHE A 154 -22.15 6.10 6.79
N VAL A 155 -22.70 6.59 7.86
CA VAL A 155 -24.01 6.20 8.37
C VAL A 155 -24.91 7.41 8.44
N SER A 156 -26.03 7.36 7.73
CA SER A 156 -27.04 8.39 7.73
C SER A 156 -28.42 7.73 7.82
N THR A 157 -29.06 7.83 8.98
CA THR A 157 -30.36 7.19 9.21
C THR A 157 -31.07 7.79 10.42
N ASP A 158 -32.35 7.58 10.50
CA ASP A 158 -33.21 7.85 11.65
C ASP A 158 -33.33 6.64 12.61
N LEU A 159 -32.64 5.55 12.32
CA LEU A 159 -32.61 4.33 13.13
C LEU A 159 -31.20 4.05 13.62
N ALA A 160 -31.05 3.25 14.68
CA ALA A 160 -29.76 2.79 15.15
C ALA A 160 -29.09 1.92 14.09
N SER A 161 -27.90 2.33 13.63
CA SER A 161 -27.09 1.58 12.67
C SER A 161 -25.60 1.85 12.87
N PHE A 162 -24.76 1.00 12.28
CA PHE A 162 -23.30 1.16 12.28
C PHE A 162 -22.71 0.68 10.96
N GLN A 163 -21.55 1.20 10.64
CA GLN A 163 -20.62 0.67 9.64
C GLN A 163 -19.24 0.55 10.25
N ASP A 164 -18.59 -0.55 9.95
CA ASP A 164 -17.22 -0.88 10.31
C ASP A 164 -16.50 -1.28 9.03
N ARG A 165 -15.32 -0.70 8.76
CA ARG A 165 -14.60 -0.88 7.51
C ARG A 165 -13.11 -1.01 7.79
N GLU A 166 -12.54 -2.07 7.27
CA GLU A 166 -11.10 -2.33 7.35
C GLU A 166 -10.50 -2.50 5.96
N ALA A 167 -9.26 -2.07 5.80
CA ALA A 167 -8.44 -2.34 4.65
C ALA A 167 -6.97 -2.49 5.07
N ALA A 168 -6.24 -3.33 4.38
CA ALA A 168 -4.81 -3.49 4.59
C ALA A 168 -4.07 -3.77 3.28
N PHE A 169 -2.78 -3.45 3.26
CA PHE A 169 -1.84 -3.93 2.25
C PHE A 169 -0.55 -4.40 2.91
N ASN A 170 0.13 -5.31 2.25
CA ASN A 170 1.52 -5.66 2.50
C ASN A 170 2.23 -5.90 1.17
N LEU A 171 3.52 -5.60 1.11
CA LEU A 171 4.34 -5.85 -0.07
C LEU A 171 5.80 -6.10 0.32
N GLU A 172 6.44 -6.94 -0.47
CA GLU A 172 7.89 -7.08 -0.55
C GLU A 172 8.28 -6.97 -2.01
N PHE A 173 9.02 -5.93 -2.36
CA PHE A 173 9.54 -5.68 -3.70
C PHE A 173 11.05 -5.79 -3.69
N ARG A 174 11.60 -6.47 -4.70
CA ARG A 174 13.03 -6.63 -4.90
C ARG A 174 13.42 -6.27 -6.33
N LEU A 175 14.45 -5.46 -6.46
CA LEU A 175 15.12 -5.13 -7.71
C LEU A 175 16.56 -5.58 -7.58
N VAL A 176 16.94 -6.61 -8.32
CA VAL A 176 18.26 -7.20 -8.24
C VAL A 176 18.87 -7.16 -9.65
N PRO A 177 19.81 -6.22 -9.93
CA PRO A 177 20.56 -6.24 -11.17
C PRO A 177 21.20 -7.62 -11.34
N GLU A 178 21.20 -8.13 -12.56
CA GLU A 178 21.89 -9.39 -12.82
C GLU A 178 23.34 -9.24 -12.34
N PRO A 179 23.82 -10.13 -11.47
CA PRO A 179 25.24 -10.15 -11.17
C PRO A 179 25.96 -10.21 -12.51
N ALA A 180 27.04 -9.47 -12.64
CA ALA A 180 27.84 -9.37 -13.89
C ALA A 180 28.40 -10.72 -14.35
N SER A 181 27.54 -11.74 -14.37
CA SER A 181 27.74 -13.11 -14.85
C SER A 181 28.24 -13.09 -16.29
N GLY A 182 27.80 -12.11 -17.09
CA GLY A 182 28.32 -11.86 -18.43
C GLY A 182 29.80 -11.45 -18.42
N VAL A 183 30.22 -10.66 -17.45
CA VAL A 183 31.64 -10.25 -17.33
C VAL A 183 32.49 -11.43 -16.84
N LEU A 184 31.99 -12.24 -15.93
CA LEU A 184 32.66 -13.47 -15.47
C LEU A 184 32.73 -14.54 -16.57
N MET A 185 31.70 -14.71 -17.40
CA MET A 185 31.77 -15.57 -18.58
C MET A 185 32.74 -15.04 -19.60
N LEU A 186 32.75 -13.76 -19.92
CA LEU A 186 33.72 -13.14 -20.84
C LEU A 186 35.15 -13.29 -20.33
N LEU A 187 35.40 -13.04 -19.05
CA LEU A 187 36.73 -13.25 -18.44
C LEU A 187 37.13 -14.73 -18.43
N GLY A 188 36.17 -15.65 -18.17
CA GLY A 188 36.39 -17.09 -18.25
C GLY A 188 36.71 -17.57 -19.67
N CYS A 189 35.99 -17.08 -20.68
CA CYS A 189 36.27 -17.37 -22.09
C CYS A 189 37.59 -16.82 -22.54
N CYS A 190 37.99 -15.59 -22.17
CA CYS A 190 39.29 -14.99 -22.47
C CYS A 190 40.43 -15.76 -21.81
N ALA A 191 40.25 -16.26 -20.58
CA ALA A 191 41.25 -17.08 -19.90
C ALA A 191 41.45 -18.46 -20.56
N LEU A 192 40.38 -19.05 -21.06
CA LEU A 192 40.40 -20.32 -21.78
C LEU A 192 41.06 -20.19 -23.17
N LEU A 193 40.82 -19.10 -23.89
CA LEU A 193 41.42 -18.81 -25.18
C LEU A 193 42.92 -18.55 -25.05
N ARG A 194 43.36 -17.90 -23.98
CA ARG A 194 44.80 -17.66 -23.71
C ARG A 194 45.57 -18.93 -23.38
N ARG A 195 44.93 -19.97 -22.87
CA ARG A 195 45.53 -21.27 -22.57
C ARG A 195 45.68 -22.17 -23.79
N ARG A 196 44.98 -21.91 -24.91
CA ARG A 196 45.11 -22.69 -26.16
C ARG A 196 46.12 -22.13 -27.15
N GLY A 197 46.71 -20.97 -26.87
CA GLY A 197 47.71 -20.30 -27.71
C GLY A 197 49.14 -20.32 -27.17
N ALA A 198 49.43 -21.17 -26.15
CA ALA A 198 50.78 -21.36 -25.60
C ALA A 198 51.29 -22.77 -25.87
#